data_c7ee6de1949dfe9ef1dd8bcdeca53f78
#
_entry.id   c7ee6de1949dfe9ef1dd8bcdeca53f78
#
_cell.length_a   1.000
_cell.length_b   1.000
_cell.length_c   1.000
_cell.angle_alpha   90.00
_cell.angle_beta   90.00
_cell.angle_gamma   90.00
#
_symmetry.space_group_name_H-M   'P 1'
#
loop_
_entity.id
_entity.type
_entity.pdbx_description
1 polymer ?
#
loop_
_entity_poly.entity_id
_entity_poly.type
_entity_poly.pdbx_seq_one_letter_code
_entity_poly.pdbx_strand_id
1 'polypeptide(L)'
;MFIYVINGEGSMVNWNDEIKKWLTSGTDTKEDIMDMVWNVKDEKTYLIAENPKIPFTLYIYNSEKFIRIIASTGLNTALLEPLQRLDIYRKLLLLNDKIDMTKFVISGTNEEIILKVDLDAASLDKNEFGDALMGVLTSLYMMIREFQLEDEFNKRLTDRIVNMIQEKIAEGATREELLEFLVKKIGLDQKTAENILNEITNKFEYLPEYQ
;
A
#
# COMPACT_ATOMS: atom_id res chain seq x y z
N MET A 1 -1.35 18.61 18.14
CA MET A 1 -1.35 18.07 19.52
C MET A 1 -0.83 16.66 19.39
N PHE A 2 0.41 16.41 19.83
CA PHE A 2 1.00 15.07 19.78
C PHE A 2 0.38 14.23 20.88
N ILE A 3 -0.17 13.09 20.50
CA ILE A 3 -0.83 12.18 21.43
C ILE A 3 0.17 11.07 21.76
N TYR A 4 0.53 10.96 23.04
CA TYR A 4 1.47 9.96 23.53
C TYR A 4 0.72 8.91 24.36
N VAL A 5 0.94 7.65 24.06
CA VAL A 5 0.47 6.51 24.86
C VAL A 5 1.60 6.08 25.78
N ILE A 6 1.32 5.87 27.06
CA ILE A 6 2.31 5.37 28.01
C ILE A 6 2.28 3.85 27.96
N ASN A 7 3.40 3.21 27.57
CA ASN A 7 3.54 1.77 27.71
C ASN A 7 3.76 1.41 29.19
N GLY A 8 3.63 0.11 29.55
CA GLY A 8 3.71 -0.37 30.93
C GLY A 8 5.00 -0.02 31.72
N GLU A 9 5.98 0.63 31.06
CA GLU A 9 7.24 1.11 31.67
C GLU A 9 7.30 2.64 31.81
N GLY A 10 6.20 3.38 31.53
CA GLY A 10 6.13 4.82 31.74
C GLY A 10 6.81 5.68 30.66
N SER A 11 7.29 5.10 29.55
CA SER A 11 7.85 5.84 28.43
C SER A 11 6.77 6.12 27.39
N MET A 12 6.79 7.34 26.85
CA MET A 12 5.87 7.74 25.78
C MET A 12 6.33 7.15 24.47
N VAL A 13 5.48 6.30 23.85
CA VAL A 13 5.74 5.73 22.51
C VAL A 13 5.27 6.71 21.45
N ASN A 14 6.15 7.13 20.56
CA ASN A 14 5.76 7.75 19.30
C ASN A 14 5.47 6.65 18.28
N TRP A 15 4.21 6.31 18.10
CA TRP A 15 3.80 5.24 17.21
C TRP A 15 4.16 5.51 15.73
N ASN A 16 4.17 6.77 15.29
CA ASN A 16 4.58 7.08 13.92
C ASN A 16 6.05 6.70 13.70
N ASP A 17 6.94 7.04 14.63
CA ASP A 17 8.36 6.71 14.51
C ASP A 17 8.58 5.20 14.60
N GLU A 18 7.89 4.50 15.50
CA GLU A 18 8.06 3.07 15.71
C GLU A 18 7.55 2.28 14.48
N ILE A 19 6.35 2.58 13.97
CA ILE A 19 5.79 1.94 12.78
C ILE A 19 6.64 2.25 11.54
N LYS A 20 7.08 3.50 11.38
CA LYS A 20 7.99 3.87 10.30
C LYS A 20 9.27 3.04 10.34
N LYS A 21 9.87 2.88 11.51
CA LYS A 21 11.05 2.04 11.70
C LYS A 21 10.76 0.58 11.33
N TRP A 22 9.63 0.00 11.73
CA TRP A 22 9.24 -1.37 11.37
C TRP A 22 9.14 -1.55 9.86
N LEU A 23 8.49 -0.62 9.17
CA LEU A 23 8.24 -0.68 7.73
C LEU A 23 9.50 -0.41 6.88
N THR A 24 10.48 0.36 7.40
CA THR A 24 11.68 0.72 6.65
C THR A 24 12.90 -0.14 6.98
N SER A 25 12.83 -0.99 8.01
CA SER A 25 13.96 -1.79 8.49
C SER A 25 14.09 -3.17 7.82
N GLY A 26 13.21 -3.51 6.89
CA GLY A 26 13.27 -4.75 6.14
C GLY A 26 14.51 -4.83 5.24
N THR A 27 14.82 -6.03 4.76
CA THR A 27 15.97 -6.30 3.88
C THR A 27 15.56 -6.73 2.48
N ASP A 28 14.27 -6.94 2.22
CA ASP A 28 13.70 -7.52 0.98
C ASP A 28 14.26 -8.91 0.63
N THR A 29 14.80 -9.64 1.62
CA THR A 29 15.45 -10.94 1.40
C THR A 29 14.55 -12.14 1.67
N LYS A 30 13.46 -11.93 2.42
CA LYS A 30 12.49 -12.96 2.80
C LYS A 30 11.13 -12.68 2.18
N GLU A 31 10.35 -13.73 1.99
CA GLU A 31 8.92 -13.64 1.63
C GLU A 31 8.07 -13.33 2.87
N ASP A 32 8.42 -12.25 3.57
CA ASP A 32 7.73 -11.79 4.77
C ASP A 32 7.38 -10.31 4.57
N ILE A 33 6.15 -9.95 4.84
CA ILE A 33 5.66 -8.58 4.66
C ILE A 33 6.43 -7.57 5.53
N MET A 34 6.91 -8.00 6.70
CA MET A 34 7.70 -7.17 7.60
C MET A 34 9.18 -7.12 7.24
N ASP A 35 9.63 -7.93 6.28
CA ASP A 35 10.96 -7.84 5.67
C ASP A 35 10.96 -7.01 4.38
N MET A 36 9.80 -6.66 3.85
CA MET A 36 9.69 -5.75 2.72
C MET A 36 10.06 -4.33 3.14
N VAL A 37 10.84 -3.65 2.31
CA VAL A 37 11.19 -2.23 2.53
C VAL A 37 10.10 -1.34 1.94
N TRP A 38 9.37 -0.65 2.80
CA TRP A 38 8.32 0.27 2.41
C TRP A 38 8.85 1.69 2.25
N ASN A 39 8.31 2.43 1.29
CA ASN A 39 8.46 3.87 1.23
C ASN A 39 7.41 4.49 2.15
N VAL A 40 7.87 5.20 3.19
CA VAL A 40 6.99 5.77 4.22
C VAL A 40 7.13 7.28 4.26
N LYS A 41 6.04 7.99 3.95
CA LYS A 41 5.91 9.44 4.10
C LYS A 41 5.17 9.74 5.40
N ASP A 42 5.72 10.66 6.20
CA ASP A 42 5.10 11.10 7.46
C ASP A 42 4.38 12.43 7.26
N GLU A 43 3.04 12.39 7.32
CA GLU A 43 2.15 13.55 7.18
C GLU A 43 1.73 14.11 8.55
N LYS A 44 2.53 13.86 9.61
CA LYS A 44 2.33 14.27 11.00
C LYS A 44 1.13 13.63 11.70
N THR A 45 -0.03 13.55 11.06
CA THR A 45 -1.26 12.96 11.61
C THR A 45 -1.49 11.52 11.17
N TYR A 46 -0.80 11.09 10.13
CA TYR A 46 -0.83 9.71 9.60
C TYR A 46 0.45 9.44 8.79
N LEU A 47 0.73 8.17 8.58
CA LEU A 47 1.77 7.72 7.66
C LEU A 47 1.12 7.26 6.36
N ILE A 48 1.81 7.51 5.24
CA ILE A 48 1.52 6.90 3.94
C ILE A 48 2.60 5.86 3.69
N ALA A 49 2.22 4.61 3.49
CA ALA A 49 3.14 3.53 3.21
C ALA A 49 2.84 2.90 1.84
N GLU A 50 3.86 2.83 1.01
CA GLU A 50 3.81 2.29 -0.34
C GLU A 50 4.96 1.31 -0.57
N ASN A 51 4.66 0.23 -1.31
CA ASN A 51 5.67 -0.72 -1.74
C ASN A 51 5.49 -0.99 -3.24
N PRO A 52 6.57 -1.03 -4.04
CA PRO A 52 6.47 -1.22 -5.49
C PRO A 52 5.90 -2.57 -5.91
N LYS A 53 5.92 -3.57 -5.02
CA LYS A 53 5.34 -4.91 -5.28
C LYS A 53 3.85 -4.99 -4.96
N ILE A 54 3.25 -3.91 -4.41
CA ILE A 54 1.89 -3.90 -3.89
C ILE A 54 1.10 -2.77 -4.55
N PRO A 55 -0.03 -3.05 -5.21
CA PRO A 55 -0.82 -2.04 -5.93
C PRO A 55 -1.67 -1.14 -5.03
N PHE A 56 -1.47 -1.19 -3.73
CA PHE A 56 -2.23 -0.42 -2.74
C PHE A 56 -1.36 0.56 -1.99
N THR A 57 -1.94 1.72 -1.69
CA THR A 57 -1.39 2.68 -0.75
C THR A 57 -2.06 2.47 0.59
N LEU A 58 -1.26 2.38 1.65
CA LEU A 58 -1.73 2.23 3.01
C LEU A 58 -1.64 3.56 3.74
N TYR A 59 -2.69 3.89 4.47
CA TYR A 59 -2.76 5.04 5.35
C TYR A 59 -2.82 4.54 6.79
N ILE A 60 -1.89 4.96 7.62
CA ILE A 60 -1.78 4.51 9.01
C ILE A 60 -2.00 5.69 9.93
N TYR A 61 -3.12 5.67 10.62
CA TYR A 61 -3.53 6.73 11.55
C TYR A 61 -3.24 6.30 12.98
N ASN A 62 -2.64 7.21 13.73
CA ASN A 62 -2.41 7.05 15.15
C ASN A 62 -3.43 7.86 15.94
N SER A 63 -4.18 7.20 16.82
CA SER A 63 -5.04 7.82 17.82
C SER A 63 -4.62 7.39 19.22
N GLU A 64 -5.19 8.00 20.25
CA GLU A 64 -4.83 7.68 21.66
C GLU A 64 -4.98 6.20 22.02
N LYS A 65 -5.94 5.52 21.38
CA LYS A 65 -6.32 4.14 21.72
C LYS A 65 -6.02 3.14 20.64
N PHE A 66 -5.99 3.58 19.38
CA PHE A 66 -5.93 2.68 18.24
C PHE A 66 -4.93 3.15 17.20
N ILE A 67 -4.20 2.19 16.67
CA ILE A 67 -3.50 2.32 15.39
C ILE A 67 -4.43 1.77 14.32
N ARG A 68 -4.79 2.60 13.35
CA ARG A 68 -5.69 2.24 12.27
C ARG A 68 -4.94 2.15 10.95
N ILE A 69 -4.99 0.98 10.30
CA ILE A 69 -4.50 0.81 8.93
C ILE A 69 -5.70 0.89 7.99
N ILE A 70 -5.62 1.72 6.97
CA ILE A 70 -6.63 1.87 5.92
C ILE A 70 -5.97 1.62 4.58
N ALA A 71 -6.61 0.81 3.74
CA ALA A 71 -6.28 0.68 2.33
C ALA A 71 -7.46 1.16 1.48
N SER A 72 -7.20 2.12 0.58
CA SER A 72 -8.16 2.53 -0.45
C SER A 72 -8.23 1.46 -1.54
N THR A 73 -9.43 1.04 -1.90
CA THR A 73 -9.63 0.12 -3.02
C THR A 73 -9.78 0.84 -4.36
N GLY A 74 -10.12 2.13 -4.31
CA GLY A 74 -10.46 2.94 -5.48
C GLY A 74 -11.86 2.63 -6.06
N LEU A 75 -12.64 1.76 -5.42
CA LEU A 75 -14.02 1.47 -5.81
C LEU A 75 -14.96 2.53 -5.20
N ASN A 76 -15.47 3.44 -6.04
CA ASN A 76 -16.46 4.43 -5.67
C ASN A 76 -17.85 3.95 -6.12
N THR A 77 -18.80 3.82 -5.19
CA THR A 77 -20.08 3.20 -5.48
C THR A 77 -21.25 4.19 -5.57
N ALA A 78 -21.06 5.44 -5.18
CA ALA A 78 -22.13 6.45 -5.15
C ALA A 78 -22.84 6.67 -6.51
N LEU A 79 -22.10 6.55 -7.62
CA LEU A 79 -22.63 6.77 -8.97
C LEU A 79 -23.11 5.51 -9.68
N LEU A 80 -22.99 4.34 -9.03
CA LEU A 80 -23.42 3.08 -9.60
C LEU A 80 -24.94 2.92 -9.47
N GLU A 81 -25.53 2.15 -10.40
CA GLU A 81 -26.94 1.77 -10.34
C GLU A 81 -27.25 0.96 -9.07
N PRO A 82 -28.45 1.10 -8.49
CA PRO A 82 -28.80 0.48 -7.20
C PRO A 82 -28.55 -1.03 -7.14
N LEU A 83 -28.83 -1.76 -8.22
CA LEU A 83 -28.60 -3.22 -8.27
C LEU A 83 -27.11 -3.58 -8.29
N GLN A 84 -26.28 -2.79 -8.96
CA GLN A 84 -24.83 -2.98 -8.96
C GLN A 84 -24.25 -2.72 -7.57
N ARG A 85 -24.70 -1.65 -6.90
CA ARG A 85 -24.29 -1.33 -5.52
C ARG A 85 -24.67 -2.46 -4.57
N LEU A 86 -25.90 -2.96 -4.69
CA LEU A 86 -26.39 -4.06 -3.84
C LEU A 86 -25.54 -5.34 -4.02
N ASP A 87 -25.18 -5.68 -5.26
CA ASP A 87 -24.32 -6.86 -5.54
C ASP A 87 -22.92 -6.68 -4.92
N ILE A 88 -22.31 -5.50 -5.08
CA ILE A 88 -21.02 -5.16 -4.49
C ILE A 88 -21.10 -5.29 -2.96
N TYR A 89 -22.06 -4.66 -2.32
CA TYR A 89 -22.17 -4.66 -0.86
C TYR A 89 -22.42 -6.07 -0.32
N ARG A 90 -23.26 -6.86 -1.00
CA ARG A 90 -23.49 -8.26 -0.63
C ARG A 90 -22.21 -9.08 -0.69
N LYS A 91 -21.43 -8.96 -1.76
CA LYS A 91 -20.14 -9.66 -1.91
C LYS A 91 -19.15 -9.24 -0.81
N LEU A 92 -19.03 -7.94 -0.52
CA LEU A 92 -18.15 -7.44 0.54
C LEU A 92 -18.58 -7.91 1.94
N LEU A 93 -19.88 -7.98 2.23
CA LEU A 93 -20.36 -8.53 3.49
C LEU A 93 -20.04 -10.02 3.61
N LEU A 94 -20.16 -10.79 2.53
CA LEU A 94 -19.74 -12.19 2.51
C LEU A 94 -18.22 -12.38 2.65
N LEU A 95 -17.43 -11.45 2.12
CA LEU A 95 -15.98 -11.44 2.36
C LEU A 95 -15.69 -11.10 3.82
N ASN A 96 -16.36 -10.12 4.40
CA ASN A 96 -16.20 -9.74 5.81
C ASN A 96 -16.50 -10.90 6.78
N ASP A 97 -17.34 -11.85 6.39
CA ASP A 97 -17.62 -13.05 7.17
C ASP A 97 -16.45 -14.05 7.14
N LYS A 98 -15.64 -14.01 6.08
CA LYS A 98 -14.54 -14.96 5.85
C LYS A 98 -13.18 -14.43 6.31
N ILE A 99 -13.06 -13.14 6.60
CA ILE A 99 -11.80 -12.49 6.96
C ILE A 99 -11.78 -12.10 8.42
N ASP A 100 -10.66 -12.36 9.08
CA ASP A 100 -10.42 -11.94 10.46
C ASP A 100 -9.82 -10.54 10.51
N MET A 101 -9.90 -9.87 11.66
CA MET A 101 -9.31 -8.56 11.99
C MET A 101 -9.72 -7.40 11.07
N THR A 102 -9.72 -7.60 9.75
CA THR A 102 -9.98 -6.54 8.76
C THR A 102 -11.45 -6.49 8.35
N LYS A 103 -11.92 -5.31 7.90
CA LYS A 103 -13.30 -5.16 7.41
C LYS A 103 -13.35 -4.19 6.23
N PHE A 104 -14.10 -4.57 5.20
CA PHE A 104 -14.53 -3.64 4.15
C PHE A 104 -15.63 -2.75 4.68
N VAL A 105 -15.49 -1.45 4.46
CA VAL A 105 -16.46 -0.44 4.88
C VAL A 105 -16.65 0.60 3.79
N ILE A 106 -17.81 1.25 3.81
CA ILE A 106 -18.12 2.38 2.94
C ILE A 106 -17.61 3.65 3.64
N SER A 107 -16.91 4.50 2.91
CA SER A 107 -16.34 5.74 3.44
C SER A 107 -16.62 6.95 2.55
N GLY A 108 -16.91 8.07 3.18
CA GLY A 108 -17.08 9.37 2.52
C GLY A 108 -18.34 9.47 1.65
N THR A 109 -18.50 10.64 1.02
CA THR A 109 -19.67 10.99 0.18
C THR A 109 -19.70 10.25 -1.16
N ASN A 110 -18.52 9.83 -1.65
CA ASN A 110 -18.40 9.04 -2.88
C ASN A 110 -18.67 7.55 -2.63
N GLU A 111 -19.00 7.18 -1.39
CA GLU A 111 -19.20 5.79 -0.99
C GLU A 111 -18.02 4.89 -1.43
N GLU A 112 -16.79 5.37 -1.19
CA GLU A 112 -15.60 4.60 -1.49
C GLU A 112 -15.54 3.35 -0.60
N ILE A 113 -15.26 2.22 -1.20
CA ILE A 113 -14.95 1.00 -0.46
C ILE A 113 -13.51 1.09 0.02
N ILE A 114 -13.34 1.07 1.33
CA ILE A 114 -12.02 0.97 1.96
C ILE A 114 -11.93 -0.32 2.78
N LEU A 115 -10.72 -0.84 2.94
CA LEU A 115 -10.45 -1.90 3.90
C LEU A 115 -9.76 -1.27 5.12
N LYS A 116 -10.15 -1.65 6.33
CA LYS A 116 -9.56 -1.13 7.55
C LYS A 116 -9.37 -2.20 8.62
N VAL A 117 -8.41 -1.96 9.50
CA VAL A 117 -8.22 -2.64 10.77
C VAL A 117 -7.88 -1.63 11.86
N ASP A 118 -8.38 -1.84 13.06
CA ASP A 118 -8.07 -1.06 14.25
C ASP A 118 -7.32 -1.97 15.25
N LEU A 119 -6.10 -1.58 15.63
CA LEU A 119 -5.24 -2.30 16.59
C LEU A 119 -5.20 -1.51 17.91
N ASP A 120 -5.20 -2.21 19.03
CA ASP A 120 -5.09 -1.57 20.35
C ASP A 120 -3.67 -1.03 20.56
N ALA A 121 -3.53 0.29 20.65
CA ALA A 121 -2.24 0.93 20.86
C ALA A 121 -1.57 0.57 22.21
N ALA A 122 -2.33 0.07 23.19
CA ALA A 122 -1.77 -0.27 24.50
C ALA A 122 -1.02 -1.62 24.48
N SER A 123 -1.38 -2.54 23.58
CA SER A 123 -0.78 -3.88 23.48
C SER A 123 0.00 -4.11 22.20
N LEU A 124 -0.03 -3.17 21.25
CA LEU A 124 0.54 -3.34 19.92
C LEU A 124 2.04 -3.64 19.98
N ASP A 125 2.43 -4.68 19.29
CA ASP A 125 3.81 -5.02 18.99
C ASP A 125 4.04 -5.17 17.46
N LYS A 126 5.30 -5.41 17.07
CA LYS A 126 5.68 -5.57 15.67
C LYS A 126 5.02 -6.79 15.01
N ASN A 127 4.79 -7.87 15.75
CA ASN A 127 4.20 -9.10 15.22
C ASN A 127 2.71 -8.89 14.95
N GLU A 128 1.98 -8.32 15.92
CA GLU A 128 0.56 -8.00 15.76
C GLU A 128 0.35 -7.00 14.59
N PHE A 129 1.22 -6.01 14.47
CA PHE A 129 1.19 -5.09 13.32
C PHE A 129 1.43 -5.83 11.98
N GLY A 130 2.40 -6.76 11.95
CA GLY A 130 2.69 -7.59 10.78
C GLY A 130 1.52 -8.49 10.39
N ASP A 131 0.88 -9.14 11.37
CA ASP A 131 -0.29 -9.99 11.15
C ASP A 131 -1.46 -9.17 10.59
N ALA A 132 -1.70 -7.96 11.12
CA ALA A 132 -2.72 -7.07 10.62
C ALA A 132 -2.43 -6.59 9.19
N LEU A 133 -1.17 -6.25 8.89
CA LEU A 133 -0.74 -5.84 7.56
C LEU A 133 -0.91 -6.98 6.55
N MET A 134 -0.54 -8.22 6.91
CA MET A 134 -0.79 -9.41 6.09
C MET A 134 -2.29 -9.64 5.90
N GLY A 135 -3.10 -9.48 6.95
CA GLY A 135 -4.55 -9.56 6.87
C GLY A 135 -5.15 -8.54 5.89
N VAL A 136 -4.68 -7.30 5.92
CA VAL A 136 -5.08 -6.24 4.97
C VAL A 136 -4.79 -6.67 3.54
N LEU A 137 -3.56 -7.11 3.24
CA LEU A 137 -3.19 -7.50 1.87
C LEU A 137 -3.95 -8.74 1.39
N THR A 138 -4.06 -9.76 2.24
CA THR A 138 -4.82 -10.97 1.92
C THR A 138 -6.28 -10.64 1.58
N SER A 139 -6.92 -9.80 2.38
CA SER A 139 -8.29 -9.38 2.16
C SER A 139 -8.48 -8.59 0.86
N LEU A 140 -7.53 -7.71 0.53
CA LEU A 140 -7.54 -6.97 -0.74
C LEU A 140 -7.41 -7.91 -1.95
N TYR A 141 -6.51 -8.89 -1.90
CA TYR A 141 -6.39 -9.89 -2.97
C TYR A 141 -7.62 -10.79 -3.07
N MET A 142 -8.26 -11.15 -1.96
CA MET A 142 -9.56 -11.86 -1.99
C MET A 142 -10.63 -11.02 -2.69
N MET A 143 -10.70 -9.72 -2.42
CA MET A 143 -11.61 -8.79 -3.09
C MET A 143 -11.32 -8.71 -4.60
N ILE A 144 -10.05 -8.53 -5.00
CA ILE A 144 -9.66 -8.49 -6.42
C ILE A 144 -10.17 -9.72 -7.16
N ARG A 145 -9.97 -10.90 -6.60
CA ARG A 145 -10.43 -12.18 -7.19
C ARG A 145 -11.96 -12.29 -7.22
N GLU A 146 -12.65 -11.91 -6.15
CA GLU A 146 -14.12 -11.96 -6.07
C GLU A 146 -14.79 -11.06 -7.13
N PHE A 147 -14.18 -9.91 -7.40
CA PHE A 147 -14.67 -8.93 -8.38
C PHE A 147 -14.03 -9.07 -9.76
N GLN A 148 -13.11 -10.03 -9.96
CA GLN A 148 -12.39 -10.24 -11.23
C GLN A 148 -11.67 -8.99 -11.73
N LEU A 149 -10.94 -8.32 -10.82
CA LEU A 149 -10.25 -7.05 -11.06
C LEU A 149 -8.74 -7.23 -11.26
N GLU A 150 -8.25 -8.45 -11.50
CA GLU A 150 -6.83 -8.76 -11.60
C GLU A 150 -6.13 -7.91 -12.66
N ASP A 151 -6.73 -7.75 -13.83
CA ASP A 151 -6.15 -6.97 -14.93
C ASP A 151 -6.06 -5.48 -14.59
N GLU A 152 -7.08 -4.94 -13.93
CA GLU A 152 -7.08 -3.53 -13.50
C GLU A 152 -5.99 -3.28 -12.43
N PHE A 153 -5.85 -4.18 -11.48
CA PHE A 153 -4.83 -4.04 -10.43
C PHE A 153 -3.42 -4.30 -10.96
N ASN A 154 -3.22 -5.22 -11.88
CA ASN A 154 -1.95 -5.41 -12.57
C ASN A 154 -1.55 -4.16 -13.36
N LYS A 155 -2.50 -3.51 -14.02
CA LYS A 155 -2.27 -2.23 -14.69
C LYS A 155 -1.84 -1.15 -13.68
N ARG A 156 -2.55 -1.00 -12.57
CA ARG A 156 -2.20 -0.04 -11.50
C ARG A 156 -0.79 -0.29 -10.95
N LEU A 157 -0.41 -1.55 -10.78
CA LEU A 157 0.93 -1.92 -10.34
C LEU A 157 1.99 -1.49 -11.37
N THR A 158 1.73 -1.77 -12.65
CA THR A 158 2.60 -1.35 -13.76
C THR A 158 2.73 0.16 -13.82
N ASP A 159 1.62 0.91 -13.74
CA ASP A 159 1.63 2.37 -13.75
C ASP A 159 2.44 2.93 -12.57
N ARG A 160 2.33 2.33 -11.38
CA ARG A 160 3.13 2.70 -10.21
C ARG A 160 4.63 2.49 -10.46
N ILE A 161 5.03 1.35 -10.98
CA ILE A 161 6.44 1.05 -11.30
C ILE A 161 6.97 2.07 -12.31
N VAL A 162 6.21 2.38 -13.35
CA VAL A 162 6.59 3.39 -14.36
C VAL A 162 6.77 4.75 -13.71
N ASN A 163 5.85 5.20 -12.85
CA ASN A 163 5.96 6.47 -12.15
C ASN A 163 7.22 6.51 -11.26
N MET A 164 7.50 5.44 -10.52
CA MET A 164 8.72 5.36 -9.69
C MET A 164 10.01 5.42 -10.51
N ILE A 165 10.03 4.81 -11.71
CA ILE A 165 11.16 4.92 -12.64
C ILE A 165 11.31 6.37 -13.09
N GLN A 166 10.21 7.04 -13.45
CA GLN A 166 10.23 8.45 -13.89
C GLN A 166 10.74 9.38 -12.80
N GLU A 167 10.28 9.20 -11.54
CA GLU A 167 10.78 9.96 -10.40
C GLU A 167 12.29 9.78 -10.22
N LYS A 168 12.77 8.52 -10.28
CA LYS A 168 14.21 8.22 -10.18
C LYS A 168 15.04 8.83 -11.32
N ILE A 169 14.51 8.83 -12.54
CA ILE A 169 15.15 9.51 -13.69
C ILE A 169 15.23 11.01 -13.42
N ALA A 170 14.18 11.63 -12.93
CA ALA A 170 14.14 13.05 -12.58
C ALA A 170 15.12 13.41 -11.45
N GLU A 171 15.39 12.46 -10.54
CA GLU A 171 16.40 12.57 -9.47
C GLU A 171 17.84 12.31 -9.98
N GLY A 172 18.02 11.96 -11.26
CA GLY A 172 19.33 11.73 -11.88
C GLY A 172 19.85 10.31 -11.76
N ALA A 173 18.99 9.32 -11.47
CA ALA A 173 19.41 7.93 -11.39
C ALA A 173 19.97 7.42 -12.73
N THR A 174 21.07 6.67 -12.66
CA THR A 174 21.68 6.04 -13.82
C THR A 174 20.88 4.83 -14.31
N ARG A 175 21.13 4.41 -15.55
CA ARG A 175 20.51 3.22 -16.12
C ARG A 175 20.79 1.96 -15.29
N GLU A 176 21.99 1.84 -14.75
CA GLU A 176 22.42 0.73 -13.90
C GLU A 176 21.63 0.71 -12.59
N GLU A 177 21.45 1.86 -11.95
CA GLU A 177 20.63 2.00 -10.72
C GLU A 177 19.16 1.67 -10.96
N LEU A 178 18.61 2.06 -12.11
CA LEU A 178 17.24 1.71 -12.49
C LEU A 178 17.09 0.21 -12.77
N LEU A 179 18.07 -0.41 -13.42
CA LEU A 179 18.08 -1.85 -13.65
C LEU A 179 18.17 -2.62 -12.32
N GLU A 180 19.06 -2.20 -11.43
CA GLU A 180 19.18 -2.78 -10.09
C GLU A 180 17.86 -2.64 -9.30
N PHE A 181 17.21 -1.49 -9.36
CA PHE A 181 15.90 -1.27 -8.75
C PHE A 181 14.84 -2.27 -9.28
N LEU A 182 14.73 -2.42 -10.61
CA LEU A 182 13.75 -3.32 -11.22
C LEU A 182 14.03 -4.79 -10.88
N VAL A 183 15.29 -5.21 -10.88
CA VAL A 183 15.65 -6.60 -10.58
C VAL A 183 15.57 -6.89 -9.09
N LYS A 184 16.20 -6.06 -8.23
CA LYS A 184 16.31 -6.35 -6.79
C LYS A 184 15.10 -5.92 -5.98
N LYS A 185 14.49 -4.76 -6.30
CA LYS A 185 13.39 -4.22 -5.52
C LYS A 185 12.03 -4.65 -6.05
N ILE A 186 11.85 -4.66 -7.38
CA ILE A 186 10.60 -5.11 -8.01
C ILE A 186 10.59 -6.64 -8.12
N GLY A 187 11.73 -7.28 -8.34
CA GLY A 187 11.86 -8.72 -8.49
C GLY A 187 11.64 -9.20 -9.93
N LEU A 188 11.84 -8.32 -10.92
CA LEU A 188 11.76 -8.70 -12.33
C LEU A 188 13.01 -9.47 -12.76
N ASP A 189 12.86 -10.38 -13.71
CA ASP A 189 14.03 -10.92 -14.38
C ASP A 189 14.73 -9.84 -15.20
N GLN A 190 16.04 -10.03 -15.42
CA GLN A 190 16.88 -9.02 -16.04
C GLN A 190 16.41 -8.62 -17.44
N LYS A 191 15.94 -9.58 -18.24
CA LYS A 191 15.48 -9.34 -19.61
C LYS A 191 14.20 -8.47 -19.64
N THR A 192 13.26 -8.75 -18.74
CA THR A 192 12.05 -7.96 -18.58
C THR A 192 12.36 -6.55 -18.10
N ALA A 193 13.28 -6.41 -17.14
CA ALA A 193 13.73 -5.12 -16.64
C ALA A 193 14.39 -4.26 -17.75
N GLU A 194 15.27 -4.85 -18.56
CA GLU A 194 15.90 -4.18 -19.71
C GLU A 194 14.88 -3.73 -20.76
N ASN A 195 13.89 -4.57 -21.06
CA ASN A 195 12.82 -4.24 -22.02
C ASN A 195 12.00 -3.03 -21.54
N ILE A 196 11.60 -3.02 -20.27
CA ILE A 196 10.84 -1.90 -19.67
C ILE A 196 11.66 -0.61 -19.74
N LEU A 197 12.93 -0.65 -19.36
CA LEU A 197 13.79 0.54 -19.44
C LEU A 197 13.95 1.04 -20.88
N ASN A 198 14.10 0.15 -21.85
CA ASN A 198 14.21 0.54 -23.26
C ASN A 198 12.92 1.20 -23.76
N GLU A 199 11.74 0.67 -23.39
CA GLU A 199 10.46 1.27 -23.77
C GLU A 199 10.25 2.65 -23.16
N ILE A 200 10.63 2.81 -21.89
CA ILE A 200 10.53 4.09 -21.19
C ILE A 200 11.50 5.11 -21.80
N THR A 201 12.77 4.75 -21.98
CA THR A 201 13.80 5.65 -22.53
C THR A 201 13.44 6.10 -23.94
N ASN A 202 13.00 5.19 -24.81
CA ASN A 202 12.58 5.53 -26.16
C ASN A 202 11.39 6.50 -26.19
N LYS A 203 10.45 6.41 -25.25
CA LYS A 203 9.33 7.37 -25.14
C LYS A 203 9.80 8.76 -24.72
N PHE A 204 10.85 8.86 -23.92
CA PHE A 204 11.40 10.15 -23.48
C PHE A 204 12.26 10.84 -24.55
N GLU A 205 12.98 10.09 -25.40
CA GLU A 205 13.72 10.68 -26.52
C GLU A 205 12.82 11.30 -27.62
N TYR A 206 11.54 10.96 -27.64
CA TYR A 206 10.55 11.48 -28.59
C TYR A 206 9.74 12.69 -28.07
N LEU A 207 9.99 13.20 -26.87
CA LEU A 207 9.40 14.47 -26.44
C LEU A 207 10.28 15.61 -26.98
N PRO A 208 9.76 16.47 -27.90
CA PRO A 208 10.52 17.62 -28.38
C PRO A 208 10.80 18.54 -27.19
N GLU A 209 12.07 18.92 -27.05
CA GLU A 209 12.48 19.98 -26.13
C GLU A 209 11.64 21.23 -26.46
N TYR A 210 10.71 21.57 -25.57
CA TYR A 210 10.12 22.91 -25.58
C TYR A 210 11.19 23.87 -25.07
N GLN A 211 11.89 24.48 -26.04
CA GLN A 211 12.70 25.67 -25.83
C GLN A 211 11.82 26.89 -25.52
#